data_a2c0a4868a1cc1152a9cf058b4f9e0fe
#
_entry.id   a2c0a4868a1cc1152a9cf058b4f9e0fe
#
_cell.length_a   1.000
_cell.length_b   1.000
_cell.length_c   1.000
_cell.angle_alpha   90.00
_cell.angle_beta   90.00
_cell.angle_gamma   90.00
#
_symmetry.space_group_name_H-M   'P 1'
#
loop_
_entity.id
_entity.type
_entity.pdbx_description
1 polymer ?
#
loop_
_entity_poly.entity_id
_entity_poly.type
_entity_poly.pdbx_seq_one_letter_code
_entity_poly.pdbx_strand_id
1 'polypeptide(L)'
;MTQKFTHETLLLHSTASNTKFEIDVWRYKHPGATQTIYLQGGIHGIELTGIPVVHEFIKEIEEHQLAYNFICVPLSNPLGLDSQFMGVQTGYNNIYTNQQNCWNWNRITNLKDEPSQ
;
A
#
# COMPACT_ATOMS: atom_id res chain seq x y z
N MET A 1 18.66 -15.86 17.36
CA MET A 1 18.33 -14.40 17.24
C MET A 1 16.89 -14.25 16.83
N THR A 2 16.18 -13.36 17.49
CA THR A 2 14.81 -12.99 17.12
C THR A 2 14.82 -12.14 15.86
N GLN A 3 14.09 -12.54 14.83
CA GLN A 3 13.95 -11.75 13.61
C GLN A 3 13.03 -10.57 13.86
N LYS A 4 13.35 -9.46 13.24
CA LYS A 4 12.59 -8.20 13.32
C LYS A 4 12.28 -7.69 11.92
N PHE A 5 11.20 -6.94 11.81
CA PHE A 5 10.96 -6.16 10.60
C PHE A 5 11.98 -5.04 10.43
N THR A 6 12.38 -4.81 9.20
CA THR A 6 13.04 -3.57 8.78
C THR A 6 12.01 -2.66 8.13
N HIS A 7 12.12 -1.37 8.38
CA HIS A 7 11.24 -0.35 7.82
C HIS A 7 11.99 0.51 6.80
N GLU A 8 11.38 0.75 5.68
CA GLU A 8 11.84 1.70 4.67
C GLU A 8 10.69 2.55 4.17
N THR A 9 10.98 3.75 3.73
CA THR A 9 10.02 4.68 3.12
C THR A 9 10.40 4.90 1.67
N LEU A 10 9.46 4.65 0.76
CA LEU A 10 9.64 4.83 -0.67
C LEU A 10 8.93 6.09 -1.13
N LEU A 11 9.66 7.03 -1.74
CA LEU A 11 9.06 8.20 -2.38
C LEU A 11 8.35 7.78 -3.66
N LEU A 12 7.04 8.04 -3.73
CA LEU A 12 6.24 7.79 -4.93
C LEU A 12 6.26 8.98 -5.88
N HIS A 13 5.99 10.15 -5.35
CA HIS A 13 5.78 11.36 -6.13
C HIS A 13 5.98 12.61 -5.29
N SER A 14 6.41 13.68 -5.95
CA SER A 14 6.41 15.03 -5.37
C SER A 14 5.57 15.95 -6.24
N THR A 15 4.67 16.71 -5.63
CA THR A 15 3.85 17.69 -6.34
C THR A 15 4.63 18.97 -6.65
N ALA A 16 4.06 19.82 -7.49
CA ALA A 16 4.63 21.14 -7.80
C ALA A 16 4.73 22.04 -6.55
N SER A 17 3.88 21.82 -5.55
CA SER A 17 3.94 22.48 -4.23
C SER A 17 4.93 21.82 -3.25
N ASN A 18 5.75 20.89 -3.73
CA ASN A 18 6.72 20.12 -2.94
C ASN A 18 6.10 19.23 -1.85
N THR A 19 4.82 18.88 -1.96
CA THR A 19 4.21 17.83 -1.14
C THR A 19 4.72 16.47 -1.61
N LYS A 20 5.22 15.67 -0.69
CA LYS A 20 5.73 14.34 -0.97
C LYS A 20 4.69 13.28 -0.60
N PHE A 21 4.52 12.32 -1.49
CA PHE A 21 3.75 11.11 -1.20
C PHE A 21 4.71 9.93 -1.07
N GLU A 22 4.63 9.27 0.06
CA GLU A 22 5.55 8.21 0.44
C GLU A 22 4.76 6.96 0.85
N ILE A 23 5.35 5.80 0.63
CA ILE A 23 4.83 4.51 1.09
C ILE A 23 5.80 3.91 2.10
N ASP A 24 5.27 3.53 3.25
CA ASP A 24 6.01 2.76 4.25
C ASP A 24 5.95 1.27 3.90
N VAL A 25 7.13 0.66 3.82
CA VAL A 25 7.30 -0.75 3.52
C VAL A 25 8.02 -1.42 4.67
N TRP A 26 7.41 -2.47 5.19
CA TRP A 26 7.96 -3.29 6.27
C TRP A 26 8.37 -4.64 5.70
N ARG A 27 9.63 -5.04 5.93
CA ARG A 27 10.20 -6.29 5.43
C ARG A 27 10.67 -7.16 6.57
N TYR A 28 10.24 -8.40 6.56
CA TYR A 28 10.69 -9.42 7.50
C TYR A 28 11.31 -10.58 6.72
N LYS A 29 12.50 -10.99 7.14
CA LYS A 29 13.20 -12.13 6.57
C LYS A 29 13.41 -13.19 7.61
N HIS A 30 12.94 -14.39 7.37
CA HIS A 30 13.16 -15.53 8.21
C HIS A 30 14.29 -16.40 7.63
N PRO A 31 15.32 -16.80 8.41
CA PRO A 31 16.39 -17.68 7.95
C PRO A 31 15.80 -19.01 7.42
N GLY A 32 16.13 -19.37 6.19
CA GLY A 32 15.65 -20.59 5.55
C GLY A 32 14.29 -20.51 4.91
N ALA A 33 13.56 -19.38 5.01
CA ALA A 33 12.32 -19.20 4.29
C ALA A 33 12.58 -19.02 2.78
N THR A 34 11.84 -19.77 1.96
CA THR A 34 11.89 -19.71 0.49
C THR A 34 10.69 -18.98 -0.11
N GLN A 35 9.65 -18.76 0.69
CA GLN A 35 8.43 -18.12 0.26
C GLN A 35 8.31 -16.72 0.87
N THR A 36 7.74 -15.81 0.10
CA THR A 36 7.43 -14.45 0.53
C THR A 36 5.95 -14.19 0.45
N ILE A 37 5.36 -13.71 1.54
CA ILE A 37 3.96 -13.29 1.63
C ILE A 37 3.93 -11.77 1.55
N TYR A 38 3.07 -11.24 0.68
CA TYR A 38 2.81 -9.81 0.55
C TYR A 38 1.47 -9.46 1.17
N LEU A 39 1.47 -8.48 2.08
CA LEU A 39 0.27 -7.96 2.74
C LEU A 39 0.17 -6.46 2.48
N GLN A 40 -1.00 -6.01 2.04
CA GLN A 40 -1.24 -4.58 1.87
C GLN A 40 -2.60 -4.17 2.42
N GLY A 41 -2.68 -2.92 2.88
CA GLY A 41 -3.89 -2.23 3.27
C GLY A 41 -3.99 -0.86 2.61
N GLY A 42 -5.09 -0.13 2.85
CA GLY A 42 -5.24 1.25 2.40
C GLY A 42 -5.18 1.43 0.88
N ILE A 43 -5.75 0.52 0.09
CA ILE A 43 -5.84 0.64 -1.38
C ILE A 43 -6.81 1.76 -1.77
N HIS A 44 -7.98 1.79 -1.13
CA HIS A 44 -8.96 2.86 -1.31
C HIS A 44 -8.85 3.85 -0.17
N GLY A 45 -8.75 5.13 -0.48
CA GLY A 45 -8.52 6.17 0.53
C GLY A 45 -9.64 6.36 1.55
N ILE A 46 -10.85 5.87 1.27
CA ILE A 46 -12.00 5.91 2.18
C ILE A 46 -12.13 4.65 3.05
N GLU A 47 -11.38 3.60 2.76
CA GLU A 47 -11.44 2.30 3.44
C GLU A 47 -10.23 2.12 4.34
N LEU A 48 -10.30 2.66 5.55
CA LEU A 48 -9.14 2.77 6.45
C LEU A 48 -8.90 1.55 7.34
N THR A 49 -9.86 0.63 7.44
CA THR A 49 -9.81 -0.50 8.37
C THR A 49 -8.66 -1.49 8.08
N GLY A 50 -8.22 -1.58 6.83
CA GLY A 50 -7.09 -2.44 6.45
C GLY A 50 -5.74 -1.98 7.01
N ILE A 51 -5.59 -0.68 7.26
CA ILE A 51 -4.32 -0.10 7.73
C ILE A 51 -3.93 -0.67 9.12
N PRO A 52 -4.76 -0.53 10.18
CA PRO A 52 -4.43 -1.09 11.48
C PRO A 52 -4.33 -2.62 11.46
N VAL A 53 -5.10 -3.30 10.61
CA VAL A 53 -5.02 -4.76 10.47
C VAL A 53 -3.63 -5.20 10.02
N VAL A 54 -3.04 -4.53 9.01
CA VAL A 54 -1.67 -4.86 8.56
C VAL A 54 -0.65 -4.58 9.66
N HIS A 55 -0.81 -3.50 10.44
CA HIS A 55 0.07 -3.22 11.57
C HIS A 55 -0.02 -4.28 12.68
N GLU A 56 -1.21 -4.79 12.98
CA GLU A 56 -1.36 -5.90 13.92
C GLU A 56 -0.69 -7.18 13.40
N PHE A 57 -0.83 -7.50 12.11
CA PHE A 57 -0.10 -8.62 11.50
C PHE A 57 1.42 -8.48 11.63
N ILE A 58 1.99 -7.28 11.48
CA ILE A 58 3.42 -7.04 11.66
C ILE A 58 3.85 -7.45 13.08
N LYS A 59 3.08 -7.08 14.10
CA LYS A 59 3.36 -7.45 15.49
C LYS A 59 3.28 -8.97 15.71
N GLU A 60 2.20 -9.59 15.24
CA GLU A 60 1.97 -11.03 15.36
C GLU A 60 3.09 -11.85 14.67
N ILE A 61 3.54 -11.43 13.49
CA ILE A 61 4.62 -12.08 12.76
C ILE A 61 5.93 -12.02 13.57
N GLU A 62 6.25 -10.85 14.16
CA GLU A 62 7.42 -10.71 15.01
C GLU A 62 7.32 -11.53 16.29
N GLU A 63 6.17 -11.49 16.95
CA GLU A 63 5.97 -12.20 18.22
C GLU A 63 6.07 -13.71 18.04
N HIS A 64 5.45 -14.24 17.01
CA HIS A 64 5.41 -15.69 16.74
C HIS A 64 6.56 -16.19 15.86
N GLN A 65 7.43 -15.32 15.37
CA GLN A 65 8.58 -15.66 14.52
C GLN A 65 8.20 -16.57 13.35
N LEU A 66 7.19 -16.16 12.58
CA LEU A 66 6.65 -17.00 11.51
C LEU A 66 7.71 -17.34 10.46
N ALA A 67 7.73 -18.59 10.01
CA ALA A 67 8.76 -19.17 9.15
C ALA A 67 8.57 -18.83 7.65
N TYR A 68 8.20 -17.59 7.34
CA TYR A 68 8.05 -17.04 5.99
C TYR A 68 8.76 -15.68 5.91
N ASN A 69 9.06 -15.24 4.69
CA ASN A 69 9.38 -13.84 4.46
C ASN A 69 8.10 -13.03 4.30
N PHE A 70 8.10 -11.78 4.76
CA PHE A 70 6.96 -10.89 4.60
C PHE A 70 7.37 -9.55 4.03
N ILE A 71 6.48 -8.99 3.21
CA ILE A 71 6.50 -7.59 2.78
C ILE A 71 5.14 -7.03 3.13
N CYS A 72 5.10 -6.06 4.05
CA CYS A 72 3.87 -5.44 4.52
C CYS A 72 3.83 -3.97 4.15
N VAL A 73 2.71 -3.54 3.55
CA VAL A 73 2.46 -2.16 3.12
C VAL A 73 1.12 -1.73 3.72
N PRO A 74 1.12 -1.13 4.92
CA PRO A 74 -0.13 -0.76 5.61
C PRO A 74 -0.99 0.25 4.85
N LEU A 75 -0.36 1.23 4.20
CA LEU A 75 -1.03 2.25 3.39
C LEU A 75 -0.45 2.26 1.99
N SER A 76 -1.11 1.58 1.06
CA SER A 76 -0.63 1.44 -0.32
C SER A 76 -1.05 2.57 -1.26
N ASN A 77 -2.03 3.40 -0.86
CA ASN A 77 -2.54 4.51 -1.65
C ASN A 77 -2.64 5.82 -0.84
N PRO A 78 -1.51 6.46 -0.50
CA PRO A 78 -1.52 7.72 0.25
C PRO A 78 -2.18 8.87 -0.54
N LEU A 79 -2.08 8.87 -1.87
CA LEU A 79 -2.76 9.85 -2.72
C LEU A 79 -4.29 9.78 -2.54
N GLY A 80 -4.84 8.56 -2.46
CA GLY A 80 -6.26 8.34 -2.22
C GLY A 80 -6.71 8.84 -0.87
N LEU A 81 -5.91 8.59 0.15
CA LEU A 81 -6.21 9.03 1.51
C LEU A 81 -6.27 10.56 1.61
N ASP A 82 -5.34 11.25 0.95
CA ASP A 82 -5.21 12.71 1.03
C ASP A 82 -6.09 13.47 0.02
N SER A 83 -6.77 12.76 -0.88
CA SER A 83 -7.64 13.38 -1.87
C SER A 83 -8.97 13.81 -1.27
N GLN A 84 -9.22 15.11 -1.24
CA GLN A 84 -10.47 15.70 -0.75
C GLN A 84 -11.00 16.72 -1.75
N PHE A 85 -12.31 16.74 -1.93
CA PHE A 85 -13.01 17.76 -2.69
C PHE A 85 -14.20 18.29 -1.88
N MET A 86 -14.23 19.61 -1.63
CA MET A 86 -15.26 20.28 -0.82
C MET A 86 -15.50 19.62 0.56
N GLY A 87 -14.43 19.18 1.22
CA GLY A 87 -14.52 18.50 2.53
C GLY A 87 -14.97 17.04 2.48
N VAL A 88 -15.18 16.49 1.28
CA VAL A 88 -15.50 15.08 1.08
C VAL A 88 -14.26 14.36 0.53
N GLN A 89 -13.90 13.25 1.15
CA GLN A 89 -12.80 12.44 0.66
C GLN A 89 -13.18 11.74 -0.65
N THR A 90 -12.41 12.01 -1.71
CA THR A 90 -12.66 11.48 -3.05
C THR A 90 -11.72 10.34 -3.43
N GLY A 91 -10.95 9.87 -2.47
CA GLY A 91 -9.81 8.96 -2.67
C GLY A 91 -10.15 7.50 -2.96
N TYR A 92 -11.35 7.21 -3.42
CA TYR A 92 -11.70 5.85 -3.84
C TYR A 92 -10.90 5.44 -5.07
N ASN A 93 -10.85 6.33 -6.06
CA ASN A 93 -10.09 6.16 -7.30
C ASN A 93 -9.30 7.44 -7.60
N ASN A 94 -8.00 7.33 -7.72
CA ASN A 94 -7.13 8.50 -7.84
C ASN A 94 -6.78 8.92 -9.25
N ILE A 95 -7.09 8.11 -10.24
CA ILE A 95 -6.77 8.43 -11.62
C ILE A 95 -8.07 8.61 -12.38
N TYR A 96 -8.35 9.87 -12.67
CA TYR A 96 -9.40 10.22 -13.60
C TYR A 96 -8.79 10.28 -15.01
N THR A 97 -9.05 9.27 -15.82
CA THR A 97 -8.62 9.28 -17.22
C THR A 97 -9.53 10.14 -18.08
N ASN A 98 -10.79 10.23 -17.71
CA ASN A 98 -11.80 11.18 -18.22
C ASN A 98 -12.98 11.18 -17.23
N GLN A 99 -14.00 11.99 -17.47
CA GLN A 99 -15.16 12.12 -16.57
C GLN A 99 -15.97 10.83 -16.33
N GLN A 100 -15.70 9.77 -17.07
CA GLN A 100 -16.46 8.52 -17.01
C GLN A 100 -15.65 7.31 -16.51
N ASN A 101 -14.32 7.37 -16.50
CA ASN A 101 -13.47 6.23 -16.16
C ASN A 101 -12.55 6.56 -14.99
N CYS A 102 -12.96 6.13 -13.81
CA CYS A 102 -12.07 6.09 -12.64
C CYS A 102 -11.39 4.73 -12.58
N TRP A 103 -10.07 4.72 -12.49
CA TRP A 103 -9.33 3.48 -12.27
C TRP A 103 -9.51 3.01 -10.83
N ASN A 104 -9.99 1.80 -10.66
CA ASN A 104 -10.03 1.16 -9.36
C ASN A 104 -8.75 0.37 -9.16
N TRP A 105 -7.88 0.81 -8.27
CA TRP A 105 -6.60 0.19 -7.98
C TRP A 105 -6.70 -1.30 -7.63
N ASN A 106 -7.80 -1.72 -7.03
CA ASN A 106 -8.04 -3.12 -6.69
C ASN A 106 -8.50 -3.97 -7.90
N ARG A 107 -8.56 -3.40 -9.08
CA ARG A 107 -8.95 -4.09 -10.33
C ARG A 107 -7.86 -4.04 -11.40
N ILE A 108 -6.74 -3.42 -11.11
CA ILE A 108 -5.59 -3.39 -12.03
C ILE A 108 -4.83 -4.71 -11.88
N THR A 109 -5.31 -5.75 -12.56
CA THR A 109 -4.72 -7.09 -12.49
C THR A 109 -3.76 -7.39 -13.64
N ASN A 110 -3.77 -6.61 -14.73
CA ASN A 110 -2.91 -6.78 -15.89
C ASN A 110 -2.36 -5.43 -16.37
N LEU A 111 -1.10 -5.19 -16.09
CA LEU A 111 -0.35 -4.05 -16.63
C LEU A 111 0.07 -4.24 -18.10
N LYS A 112 -0.35 -5.35 -18.74
CA LYS A 112 0.04 -5.68 -20.12
C LYS A 112 -0.92 -5.15 -21.19
N ASP A 113 -2.11 -4.78 -20.81
CA ASP A 113 -3.04 -4.16 -21.75
C ASP A 113 -2.76 -2.66 -21.79
N GLU A 114 -1.88 -2.25 -22.69
CA GLU A 114 -1.82 -0.84 -23.07
C GLU A 114 -3.22 -0.42 -23.51
N PRO A 115 -3.73 0.73 -23.04
CA PRO A 115 -5.01 1.23 -23.55
C PRO A 115 -4.87 1.38 -25.06
N SER A 116 -5.67 0.64 -25.80
CA SER A 116 -5.80 0.83 -27.25
C SER A 116 -6.12 2.30 -27.49
N GLN A 117 -5.30 2.93 -28.31
CA GLN A 117 -5.41 4.34 -28.73
C GLN A 117 -6.77 4.66 -29.32
#